data_11cd41219c4cba757f76e6651376cee0
#
_entry.id   11cd41219c4cba757f76e6651376cee0
#
_cell.length_a   1.000
_cell.length_b   1.000
_cell.length_c   1.000
_cell.angle_alpha   90.00
_cell.angle_beta   90.00
_cell.angle_gamma   90.00
#
_symmetry.space_group_name_H-M   'P 1'
#
loop_
_entity.id
_entity.type
_entity.pdbx_description
1 polymer ?
#
loop_
_entity_poly.entity_id
_entity_poly.type
_entity_poly.pdbx_seq_one_letter_code
_entity_poly.pdbx_strand_id
1 'polypeptide(L)' 'IEDEEDVALDDFTDPEYGATIDSWIIEKLKSIGCDTAKSVLAIDPEELAKRADLEDETVEEVRKILSAEFEE' A
#
# COMPACT_ATOMS: atom_id res chain seq x y z
N ILE A 1 2.87 10.44 18.92
CA ILE A 1 2.86 10.42 18.52
C ILE A 1 2.83 10.22 17.56
N GLU A 2 2.96 10.20 17.02
CA GLU A 2 3.01 10.03 16.30
C GLU A 2 2.89 9.69 15.18
N ASP A 3 2.57 9.46 14.43
CA ASP A 3 2.39 8.94 13.41
C ASP A 3 2.09 9.77 12.40
N GLU A 4 2.43 10.85 12.22
CA GLU A 4 2.21 11.68 11.17
C GLU A 4 2.92 11.28 9.96
N GLU A 5 3.71 10.28 10.00
CA GLU A 5 4.43 9.82 8.82
C GLU A 5 3.60 8.94 7.92
N ASP A 6 2.36 8.69 8.29
CA ASP A 6 1.51 7.84 7.45
C ASP A 6 1.19 8.54 6.13
N VAL A 7 1.25 7.80 5.05
CA VAL A 7 1.04 8.34 3.72
C VAL A 7 -0.21 7.72 3.10
N ALA A 8 -1.07 8.54 2.54
CA ALA A 8 -2.27 8.03 1.89
C ALA A 8 -1.90 7.27 0.62
N LEU A 9 -2.62 6.20 0.35
CA LEU A 9 -2.34 5.41 -0.83
C LEU A 9 -2.55 6.21 -2.11
N ASP A 10 -3.44 7.19 -2.07
CA ASP A 10 -3.69 8.01 -3.26
C ASP A 10 -2.43 8.73 -3.71
N ASP A 11 -1.51 9.01 -2.80
CA ASP A 11 -0.28 9.71 -3.17
C ASP A 11 0.59 8.85 -4.07
N PHE A 12 0.41 7.54 -4.04
CA PHE A 12 1.24 6.65 -4.82
C PHE A 12 0.77 6.53 -6.27
N THR A 13 -0.30 7.22 -6.64
CA THR A 13 -0.71 7.29 -8.03
C THR A 13 -0.08 8.47 -8.75
N ASP A 14 0.63 9.33 -8.02
CA ASP A 14 1.24 10.52 -8.58
C ASP A 14 2.59 10.15 -9.19
N PRO A 15 2.79 10.36 -10.48
CA PRO A 15 4.06 10.00 -11.12
C PRO A 15 5.24 10.78 -10.53
N GLU A 16 5.00 11.90 -9.91
CA GLU A 16 6.09 12.66 -9.32
C GLU A 16 6.60 12.00 -8.06
N TYR A 17 5.88 11.06 -7.54
CA TYR A 17 6.28 10.40 -6.30
C TYR A 17 7.41 9.42 -6.53
N GLY A 18 7.68 9.05 -7.75
CA GLY A 18 8.77 8.13 -8.09
C GLY A 18 8.25 6.74 -8.37
N ALA A 19 7.92 6.00 -7.35
CA ALA A 19 7.34 4.66 -7.52
C ALA A 19 5.84 4.77 -7.34
N THR A 20 5.08 4.25 -8.30
CA THR A 20 3.63 4.38 -8.25
C THR A 20 2.98 3.00 -8.16
N ILE A 21 1.79 2.99 -7.61
CA ILE A 21 0.97 1.79 -7.53
C ILE A 21 -0.23 1.97 -8.43
N ASP A 22 -0.59 0.93 -9.16
CA ASP A 22 -1.73 1.01 -10.06
C ASP A 22 -2.98 1.41 -9.29
N SER A 23 -3.81 2.25 -9.90
CA SER A 23 -5.00 2.76 -9.21
C SER A 23 -5.96 1.63 -8.87
N TRP A 24 -6.05 0.58 -9.73
CA TRP A 24 -6.98 -0.50 -9.44
C TRP A 24 -6.54 -1.27 -8.18
N ILE A 25 -5.24 -1.34 -7.94
CA ILE A 25 -4.74 -1.98 -6.73
C ILE A 25 -5.12 -1.15 -5.52
N ILE A 26 -4.95 0.16 -5.63
CA ILE A 26 -5.29 1.05 -4.53
C ILE A 26 -6.78 0.98 -4.22
N GLU A 27 -7.61 0.89 -5.24
CA GLU A 27 -9.04 0.79 -5.01
C GLU A 27 -9.39 -0.50 -4.27
N LYS A 28 -8.72 -1.59 -4.61
CA LYS A 28 -8.97 -2.83 -3.92
C LYS A 28 -8.54 -2.75 -2.46
N LEU A 29 -7.40 -2.12 -2.21
CA LEU A 29 -6.93 -1.96 -0.83
C LEU A 29 -7.87 -1.07 -0.03
N LYS A 30 -8.39 -0.03 -0.65
CA LYS A 30 -9.31 0.87 0.04
C LYS A 30 -10.61 0.15 0.38
N SER A 31 -11.03 -0.77 -0.47
CA SER A 31 -12.29 -1.47 -0.24
C SER A 31 -12.24 -2.34 1.01
N ILE A 32 -11.05 -2.72 1.45
CA ILE A 32 -10.92 -3.52 2.67
C ILE A 32 -10.46 -2.67 3.85
N GLY A 33 -10.47 -1.35 3.69
CA GLY A 33 -10.14 -0.46 4.80
C GLY A 33 -8.69 -0.04 4.86
N CYS A 34 -7.86 -0.43 3.90
CA CYS A 34 -6.45 -0.08 3.89
C CYS A 34 -6.24 1.11 2.97
N ASP A 35 -6.44 2.30 3.49
CA ASP A 35 -6.33 3.50 2.66
C ASP A 35 -5.04 4.26 2.89
N THR A 36 -4.15 3.75 3.73
CA THR A 36 -2.86 4.40 3.94
C THR A 36 -1.76 3.35 3.86
N ALA A 37 -0.52 3.83 3.69
CA ALA A 37 0.61 2.92 3.55
C ALA A 37 0.82 2.08 4.81
N LYS A 38 0.70 2.70 5.96
CA LYS A 38 0.91 1.97 7.20
C LYS A 38 -0.17 0.92 7.42
N SER A 39 -1.38 1.22 6.99
CA SER A 39 -2.47 0.25 7.12
C SER A 39 -2.15 -1.01 6.33
N VAL A 40 -1.61 -0.83 5.13
CA VAL A 40 -1.26 -1.98 4.29
C VAL A 40 -0.12 -2.76 4.93
N LEU A 41 0.88 -2.06 5.44
CA LEU A 41 2.04 -2.74 6.01
C LEU A 41 1.74 -3.40 7.34
N ALA A 42 0.67 -2.98 8.00
CA ALA A 42 0.29 -3.57 9.28
C ALA A 42 -0.38 -4.92 9.13
N ILE A 43 -0.86 -5.26 7.94
CA ILE A 43 -1.55 -6.51 7.69
C ILE A 43 -0.56 -7.49 7.08
N ASP A 44 -0.69 -8.76 7.44
CA ASP A 44 0.16 -9.79 6.84
C ASP A 44 -0.05 -9.82 5.34
N PRO A 45 1.01 -10.08 4.56
CA PRO A 45 0.86 -10.12 3.11
C PRO A 45 -0.11 -11.19 2.65
N GLU A 46 -0.14 -12.33 3.31
CA GLU A 46 -1.08 -13.38 2.94
C GLU A 46 -2.51 -12.94 3.19
N GLU A 47 -2.72 -12.31 4.33
CA GLU A 47 -4.05 -11.82 4.67
C GLU A 47 -4.46 -10.72 3.71
N LEU A 48 -3.53 -9.85 3.36
CA LEU A 48 -3.81 -8.74 2.46
C LEU A 48 -4.21 -9.27 1.09
N ALA A 49 -3.50 -10.28 0.61
CA ALA A 49 -3.81 -10.84 -0.70
C ALA A 49 -5.22 -11.43 -0.72
N LYS A 50 -5.59 -12.09 0.37
CA LYS A 50 -6.92 -12.69 0.43
C LYS A 50 -8.01 -11.64 0.52
N ARG A 51 -7.82 -10.66 1.37
CA ARG A 51 -8.84 -9.66 1.59
C ARG A 51 -9.04 -8.75 0.38
N ALA A 52 -7.94 -8.37 -0.24
CA ALA A 52 -8.01 -7.47 -1.38
C ALA A 52 -8.13 -8.21 -2.70
N ASP A 53 -8.13 -9.54 -2.64
CA ASP A 53 -8.24 -10.35 -3.88
C ASP A 53 -7.12 -10.02 -4.83
N LEU A 54 -5.91 -9.97 -4.30
CA LEU A 54 -4.72 -9.70 -5.08
C LEU A 54 -3.83 -10.93 -5.09
N GLU A 55 -2.91 -10.96 -6.05
CA GLU A 55 -1.95 -12.05 -6.11
C GLU A 55 -0.80 -11.78 -5.15
N ASP A 56 -0.15 -12.86 -4.72
CA ASP A 56 0.97 -12.70 -3.80
C ASP A 56 2.04 -11.79 -4.39
N GLU A 57 2.32 -11.95 -5.66
CA GLU A 57 3.33 -11.12 -6.31
C GLU A 57 2.95 -9.65 -6.25
N THR A 58 1.67 -9.37 -6.50
CA THR A 58 1.20 -8.00 -6.49
C THR A 58 1.32 -7.41 -5.09
N VAL A 59 0.96 -8.19 -4.08
CA VAL A 59 1.04 -7.72 -2.71
C VAL A 59 2.49 -7.44 -2.33
N GLU A 60 3.40 -8.33 -2.73
CA GLU A 60 4.80 -8.13 -2.41
C GLU A 60 5.34 -6.85 -3.04
N GLU A 61 4.95 -6.60 -4.28
CA GLU A 61 5.40 -5.39 -4.94
C GLU A 61 4.87 -4.15 -4.25
N VAL A 62 3.59 -4.16 -3.89
CA VAL A 62 2.99 -3.04 -3.20
C VAL A 62 3.71 -2.79 -1.88
N ARG A 63 3.93 -3.86 -1.11
CA ARG A 63 4.59 -3.71 0.17
C ARG A 63 6.01 -3.20 0.01
N LYS A 64 6.69 -3.63 -1.05
CA LYS A 64 8.04 -3.16 -1.29
C LYS A 64 8.06 -1.65 -1.55
N ILE A 65 7.12 -1.19 -2.36
CA ILE A 65 7.05 0.23 -2.66
C ILE A 65 6.72 1.03 -1.41
N LEU A 66 5.75 0.57 -0.64
CA LEU A 66 5.35 1.29 0.56
C LEU A 66 6.45 1.26 1.62
N SER A 67 7.10 0.13 1.75
CA SER A 67 8.15 0.01 2.75
C SER A 67 9.32 0.94 2.42
N ALA A 68 9.64 1.07 1.15
CA ALA A 68 10.75 1.95 0.75
C ALA A 68 10.46 3.39 1.12
N GLU A 69 9.19 3.77 1.17
CA GLU A 69 8.83 5.13 1.49
C GLU A 69 9.22 5.48 2.92
N PHE A 70 9.21 4.49 3.80
CA PHE A 70 9.51 4.74 5.21
C PHE A 70 10.95 4.40 5.58
N GLU A 71 11.73 3.92 4.63
CA GLU A 71 13.10 3.61 4.91
C GLU A 71 13.95 4.84 4.77
N GLU A 72 15.03 4.86 5.54
CA GLU A 72 15.94 5.99 5.45
C GLU A 72 17.03 5.80 4.44
#